data_6730e4a65066ed83842560ebc8c910a4
#
_entry.id   6730e4a65066ed83842560ebc8c910a4
#
_cell.length_a   1.000
_cell.length_b   1.000
_cell.length_c   1.000
_cell.angle_alpha   90.00
_cell.angle_beta   90.00
_cell.angle_gamma   90.00
#
_symmetry.space_group_name_H-M   'P 1'
#
loop_
_entity.id
_entity.type
_entity.pdbx_description
1 polymer ?
#
loop_
_entity_poly.entity_id
_entity_poly.type
_entity_poly.pdbx_seq_one_letter_code
_entity_poly.pdbx_strand_id
1 'polypeptide(L)'
;DSRVTSITDKRGFTTGFDYDAHGNIQVVTDKTGLKSHLEYDKNDNLTKVTDALGGVTTYGYDNMDNLVTFTNAANKTTNYTYDLEGNLTSIKDPAGRTEKFDYDEKGRLTGHTQASGKKTTYDYDKLNDLLEKSYQDAKGETSEKDVTYAYNSAGERVSMKDQTGKSSYEYDALGRITKVTSGSKKDVSYVYDDADNLQAIVYPDGTKISYEYDLNDNLVKLTDRNRKVTTYKHDALNRVTEVIRSNGTKTEVSYDAEDHITKIVNTCGSCGKVISTYEYKYNDQGYVVGETATELEAGTRKTPSWEDWYNWGDTQNETDKADCEHQEKETQTTRTYEYDDNWELTRCTEKAEGGKKTVHNYTYDKIGNRTSYEKIEDGVSKAKYNYKYNDSNQLIKRTNAKIWGDPGTTYSYDKDGNLIQECDKTNSADPVTYEYTAENRLAVVKQGGTVLMAAMYDGDNNRVFELDNTYKWED
;
A
#
# COMPACT_ATOMS: atom_id res chain seq x y z
N ASP A 1 -11.41 -20.38 -34.76
CA ASP A 1 -11.55 -19.69 -33.46
C ASP A 1 -10.20 -19.05 -33.13
N SER A 2 -10.18 -17.72 -32.97
CA SER A 2 -8.95 -16.95 -32.68
C SER A 2 -8.77 -16.70 -31.19
N ARG A 3 -9.01 -17.73 -30.36
CA ARG A 3 -8.81 -17.62 -28.89
C ARG A 3 -7.35 -17.86 -28.55
N VAL A 4 -6.82 -17.09 -27.60
CA VAL A 4 -5.47 -17.26 -27.08
C VAL A 4 -5.43 -18.47 -26.17
N THR A 5 -4.84 -19.58 -26.60
CA THR A 5 -4.71 -20.81 -25.80
C THR A 5 -3.48 -20.83 -24.91
N SER A 6 -2.52 -19.95 -25.17
CA SER A 6 -1.35 -19.80 -24.33
C SER A 6 -0.67 -18.44 -24.53
N ILE A 7 0.03 -17.99 -23.50
CA ILE A 7 0.89 -16.81 -23.51
C ILE A 7 2.26 -17.26 -23.00
N THR A 8 3.30 -17.06 -23.80
CA THR A 8 4.68 -17.35 -23.39
C THR A 8 5.41 -16.04 -23.12
N ASP A 9 6.01 -15.92 -21.95
CA ASP A 9 6.79 -14.76 -21.56
C ASP A 9 8.18 -14.72 -22.23
N LYS A 10 8.93 -13.64 -22.04
CA LYS A 10 10.26 -13.46 -22.65
C LYS A 10 11.31 -14.48 -22.17
N ARG A 11 11.07 -15.17 -21.03
CA ARG A 11 11.93 -16.24 -20.50
C ARG A 11 11.56 -17.62 -21.04
N GLY A 12 10.44 -17.73 -21.79
CA GLY A 12 9.96 -18.96 -22.38
C GLY A 12 8.97 -19.75 -21.52
N PHE A 13 8.50 -19.21 -20.37
CA PHE A 13 7.48 -19.84 -19.55
C PHE A 13 6.08 -19.57 -20.10
N THR A 14 5.22 -20.57 -20.06
CA THR A 14 3.92 -20.51 -20.73
C THR A 14 2.77 -20.63 -19.73
N THR A 15 1.82 -19.68 -19.77
CA THR A 15 0.51 -19.79 -19.16
C THR A 15 -0.47 -20.32 -20.19
N GLY A 16 -1.19 -21.40 -19.87
CA GLY A 16 -2.16 -22.04 -20.76
C GLY A 16 -3.61 -21.72 -20.38
N PHE A 17 -4.50 -21.74 -21.39
CA PHE A 17 -5.93 -21.50 -21.21
C PHE A 17 -6.74 -22.57 -21.96
N ASP A 18 -7.63 -23.25 -21.23
CA ASP A 18 -8.66 -24.10 -21.82
C ASP A 18 -10.00 -23.37 -21.75
N TYR A 19 -10.85 -23.59 -22.75
CA TYR A 19 -12.13 -22.90 -22.90
C TYR A 19 -13.30 -23.89 -22.87
N ASP A 20 -14.44 -23.43 -22.34
CA ASP A 20 -15.70 -24.15 -22.47
C ASP A 20 -16.30 -24.00 -23.89
N ALA A 21 -17.47 -24.60 -24.10
CA ALA A 21 -18.16 -24.57 -25.38
C ALA A 21 -18.67 -23.16 -25.78
N HIS A 22 -18.92 -22.28 -24.81
CA HIS A 22 -19.34 -20.89 -25.00
C HIS A 22 -18.16 -19.97 -25.31
N GLY A 23 -16.94 -20.36 -24.91
CA GLY A 23 -15.72 -19.59 -25.11
C GLY A 23 -15.21 -18.90 -23.89
N ASN A 24 -15.70 -19.24 -22.72
CA ASN A 24 -15.21 -18.76 -21.44
C ASN A 24 -14.00 -19.59 -21.00
N ILE A 25 -13.02 -18.95 -20.34
CA ILE A 25 -11.85 -19.65 -19.82
C ILE A 25 -12.30 -20.61 -18.70
N GLN A 26 -12.19 -21.91 -18.93
CA GLN A 26 -12.57 -22.96 -17.99
C GLN A 26 -11.40 -23.40 -17.10
N VAL A 27 -10.18 -23.40 -17.65
CA VAL A 27 -8.96 -23.75 -16.91
C VAL A 27 -7.86 -22.75 -17.24
N VAL A 28 -7.20 -22.26 -16.20
CA VAL A 28 -5.93 -21.54 -16.32
C VAL A 28 -4.83 -22.44 -15.79
N THR A 29 -3.84 -22.74 -16.62
CA THR A 29 -2.63 -23.47 -16.21
C THR A 29 -1.50 -22.46 -16.10
N ASP A 30 -0.97 -22.27 -14.92
CA ASP A 30 0.12 -21.31 -14.72
C ASP A 30 1.47 -21.82 -15.27
N LYS A 31 2.50 -21.00 -15.19
CA LYS A 31 3.85 -21.27 -15.70
C LYS A 31 4.52 -22.50 -15.04
N THR A 32 4.04 -22.97 -13.88
CA THR A 32 4.53 -24.16 -13.17
C THR A 32 3.69 -25.41 -13.41
N GLY A 33 2.57 -25.25 -14.11
CA GLY A 33 1.63 -26.33 -14.42
C GLY A 33 0.49 -26.48 -13.41
N LEU A 34 0.39 -25.60 -12.41
CA LEU A 34 -0.72 -25.54 -11.47
C LEU A 34 -1.99 -25.05 -12.15
N LYS A 35 -3.15 -25.62 -11.77
CA LYS A 35 -4.41 -25.35 -12.45
C LYS A 35 -5.43 -24.71 -11.54
N SER A 36 -6.05 -23.65 -12.05
CA SER A 36 -7.28 -23.06 -11.49
C SER A 36 -8.44 -23.36 -12.43
N HIS A 37 -9.60 -23.72 -11.87
CA HIS A 37 -10.82 -24.05 -12.60
C HIS A 37 -11.88 -22.99 -12.38
N LEU A 38 -12.55 -22.60 -13.48
CA LEU A 38 -13.59 -21.57 -13.53
C LEU A 38 -14.88 -22.18 -14.08
N GLU A 39 -16.02 -21.86 -13.45
CA GLU A 39 -17.35 -22.30 -13.89
C GLU A 39 -18.25 -21.07 -14.10
N TYR A 40 -19.12 -21.14 -15.10
CA TYR A 40 -20.00 -20.04 -15.52
C TYR A 40 -21.45 -20.46 -15.56
N ASP A 41 -22.36 -19.50 -15.46
CA ASP A 41 -23.78 -19.73 -15.70
C ASP A 41 -24.12 -19.65 -17.21
N LYS A 42 -25.43 -19.76 -17.53
CA LYS A 42 -25.93 -19.65 -18.92
C LYS A 42 -25.79 -18.28 -19.55
N ASN A 43 -25.56 -17.22 -18.76
CA ASN A 43 -25.36 -15.84 -19.19
C ASN A 43 -23.88 -15.49 -19.26
N ASP A 44 -22.98 -16.50 -19.11
CA ASP A 44 -21.53 -16.36 -19.07
C ASP A 44 -21.00 -15.60 -17.84
N ASN A 45 -21.79 -15.49 -16.77
CA ASN A 45 -21.31 -14.93 -15.51
C ASN A 45 -20.47 -16.00 -14.77
N LEU A 46 -19.30 -15.58 -14.23
CA LEU A 46 -18.42 -16.44 -13.43
C LEU A 46 -19.12 -16.83 -12.11
N THR A 47 -19.46 -18.10 -11.93
CA THR A 47 -20.16 -18.57 -10.71
C THR A 47 -19.24 -19.22 -9.70
N LYS A 48 -18.08 -19.76 -10.15
CA LYS A 48 -17.16 -20.45 -9.24
C LYS A 48 -15.72 -20.40 -9.74
N VAL A 49 -14.81 -20.24 -8.81
CA VAL A 49 -13.36 -20.43 -9.00
C VAL A 49 -12.88 -21.48 -8.00
N THR A 50 -12.11 -22.47 -8.47
CA THR A 50 -11.36 -23.40 -7.62
C THR A 50 -9.89 -23.17 -7.87
N ASP A 51 -9.16 -22.73 -6.84
CA ASP A 51 -7.72 -22.46 -6.92
C ASP A 51 -6.88 -23.77 -6.92
N ALA A 52 -5.57 -23.63 -7.05
CA ALA A 52 -4.63 -24.74 -7.14
C ALA A 52 -4.59 -25.61 -5.87
N LEU A 53 -4.90 -25.06 -4.69
CA LEU A 53 -5.00 -25.78 -3.41
C LEU A 53 -6.40 -26.34 -3.15
N GLY A 54 -7.35 -26.17 -4.08
CA GLY A 54 -8.73 -26.61 -3.95
C GLY A 54 -9.62 -25.69 -3.11
N GLY A 55 -9.18 -24.45 -2.86
CA GLY A 55 -10.03 -23.40 -2.30
C GLY A 55 -11.12 -23.01 -3.28
N VAL A 56 -12.37 -22.89 -2.81
CA VAL A 56 -13.54 -22.62 -3.64
C VAL A 56 -14.13 -21.27 -3.30
N THR A 57 -14.18 -20.39 -4.30
CA THR A 57 -14.87 -19.10 -4.26
C THR A 57 -16.09 -19.15 -5.17
N THR A 58 -17.27 -18.69 -4.70
CA THR A 58 -18.49 -18.68 -5.48
C THR A 58 -19.12 -17.29 -5.58
N TYR A 59 -19.81 -17.07 -6.70
CA TYR A 59 -20.49 -15.83 -7.05
C TYR A 59 -21.93 -16.15 -7.43
N GLY A 60 -22.89 -15.37 -6.92
CA GLY A 60 -24.29 -15.49 -7.30
C GLY A 60 -24.80 -14.17 -7.85
N TYR A 61 -25.65 -14.27 -8.88
CA TYR A 61 -26.15 -13.13 -9.63
C TYR A 61 -27.67 -13.07 -9.60
N ASP A 62 -28.24 -11.90 -9.79
CA ASP A 62 -29.67 -11.73 -10.01
C ASP A 62 -30.02 -11.87 -11.51
N ASN A 63 -31.32 -11.62 -11.86
CA ASN A 63 -31.75 -11.71 -13.24
C ASN A 63 -31.26 -10.58 -14.14
N MET A 64 -30.61 -9.57 -13.58
CA MET A 64 -30.01 -8.43 -14.29
C MET A 64 -28.49 -8.55 -14.37
N ASP A 65 -27.95 -9.73 -14.01
CA ASP A 65 -26.52 -10.06 -13.92
C ASP A 65 -25.74 -9.22 -12.89
N ASN A 66 -26.43 -8.62 -11.90
CA ASN A 66 -25.77 -7.98 -10.77
C ASN A 66 -25.27 -9.04 -9.78
N LEU A 67 -24.04 -8.88 -9.26
CA LEU A 67 -23.48 -9.77 -8.24
C LEU A 67 -24.21 -9.57 -6.90
N VAL A 68 -25.03 -10.54 -6.47
CA VAL A 68 -25.78 -10.46 -5.21
C VAL A 68 -25.13 -11.22 -4.05
N THR A 69 -24.28 -12.22 -4.34
CA THR A 69 -23.51 -12.94 -3.32
C THR A 69 -22.10 -13.22 -3.76
N PHE A 70 -21.16 -13.07 -2.84
CA PHE A 70 -19.78 -13.48 -2.95
C PHE A 70 -19.43 -14.34 -1.75
N THR A 71 -19.05 -15.60 -1.96
CA THR A 71 -18.61 -16.52 -0.89
C THR A 71 -17.16 -16.91 -1.12
N ASN A 72 -16.28 -16.58 -0.19
CA ASN A 72 -14.85 -16.87 -0.28
C ASN A 72 -14.53 -18.35 0.08
N ALA A 73 -13.27 -18.77 -0.09
CA ALA A 73 -12.82 -20.13 0.17
C ALA A 73 -12.95 -20.58 1.64
N ALA A 74 -13.15 -19.65 2.59
CA ALA A 74 -13.48 -19.95 3.98
C ALA A 74 -15.00 -20.08 4.24
N ASN A 75 -15.85 -20.13 3.19
CA ASN A 75 -17.31 -20.14 3.26
C ASN A 75 -17.91 -18.92 3.97
N LYS A 76 -17.31 -17.74 3.81
CA LYS A 76 -17.80 -16.47 4.33
C LYS A 76 -18.46 -15.70 3.20
N THR A 77 -19.73 -15.30 3.40
CA THR A 77 -20.57 -14.71 2.36
C THR A 77 -20.78 -13.23 2.61
N THR A 78 -20.47 -12.40 1.60
CA THR A 78 -20.88 -11.00 1.47
C THR A 78 -22.09 -10.93 0.57
N ASN A 79 -23.09 -10.13 0.95
CA ASN A 79 -24.31 -9.93 0.18
C ASN A 79 -24.40 -8.49 -0.32
N TYR A 80 -24.93 -8.33 -1.52
CA TYR A 80 -25.10 -7.04 -2.19
C TYR A 80 -26.57 -6.89 -2.60
N THR A 81 -27.09 -5.66 -2.55
CA THR A 81 -28.43 -5.35 -3.05
C THR A 81 -28.36 -4.14 -3.96
N TYR A 82 -29.26 -4.11 -4.94
CA TYR A 82 -29.31 -3.09 -5.98
C TYR A 82 -30.71 -2.51 -6.09
N ASP A 83 -30.82 -1.30 -6.63
CA ASP A 83 -32.11 -0.74 -7.08
C ASP A 83 -32.45 -1.23 -8.49
N LEU A 84 -33.57 -0.74 -9.03
CA LEU A 84 -34.04 -1.14 -10.37
C LEU A 84 -33.17 -0.60 -11.50
N GLU A 85 -32.38 0.43 -11.24
CA GLU A 85 -31.45 1.05 -12.17
C GLU A 85 -30.06 0.35 -12.14
N GLY A 86 -29.86 -0.60 -11.21
CA GLY A 86 -28.60 -1.34 -11.04
C GLY A 86 -27.58 -0.64 -10.13
N ASN A 87 -27.98 0.41 -9.40
CA ASN A 87 -27.09 1.03 -8.43
C ASN A 87 -27.01 0.18 -7.15
N LEU A 88 -25.81 0.01 -6.59
CA LEU A 88 -25.58 -0.74 -5.37
C LEU A 88 -26.17 -0.02 -4.15
N THR A 89 -27.22 -0.59 -3.52
CA THR A 89 -27.91 0.03 -2.37
C THR A 89 -27.45 -0.45 -1.03
N SER A 90 -26.88 -1.69 -0.92
CA SER A 90 -26.21 -2.11 0.31
C SER A 90 -25.16 -3.19 0.11
N ILE A 91 -24.22 -3.24 1.06
CA ILE A 91 -23.24 -4.31 1.24
C ILE A 91 -23.42 -4.85 2.65
N LYS A 92 -23.63 -6.16 2.79
CA LYS A 92 -23.64 -6.84 4.09
C LYS A 92 -22.52 -7.85 4.15
N ASP A 93 -21.57 -7.62 5.03
CA ASP A 93 -20.40 -8.49 5.21
C ASP A 93 -20.70 -9.78 6.00
N PRO A 94 -19.77 -10.75 6.09
CA PRO A 94 -19.97 -12.00 6.81
C PRO A 94 -20.22 -11.83 8.32
N ALA A 95 -19.76 -10.75 8.95
CA ALA A 95 -20.04 -10.44 10.36
C ALA A 95 -21.40 -9.75 10.56
N GLY A 96 -22.15 -9.52 9.48
CA GLY A 96 -23.48 -8.88 9.50
C GLY A 96 -23.43 -7.35 9.52
N ARG A 97 -22.27 -6.72 9.37
CA ARG A 97 -22.15 -5.26 9.21
C ARG A 97 -22.74 -4.86 7.88
N THR A 98 -23.52 -3.79 7.87
CA THR A 98 -24.25 -3.37 6.67
C THR A 98 -24.00 -1.91 6.38
N GLU A 99 -23.48 -1.63 5.20
CA GLU A 99 -23.39 -0.28 4.61
C GLU A 99 -24.53 -0.06 3.65
N LYS A 100 -25.00 1.20 3.52
CA LYS A 100 -26.08 1.58 2.63
C LYS A 100 -25.70 2.79 1.79
N PHE A 101 -26.23 2.82 0.57
CA PHE A 101 -25.96 3.86 -0.42
C PHE A 101 -27.28 4.38 -0.97
N ASP A 102 -27.44 5.71 -1.00
CA ASP A 102 -28.58 6.41 -1.54
C ASP A 102 -28.17 7.12 -2.84
N TYR A 103 -29.02 7.13 -3.83
CA TYR A 103 -28.78 7.75 -5.14
C TYR A 103 -29.88 8.72 -5.53
N ASP A 104 -29.58 9.67 -6.38
CA ASP A 104 -30.58 10.51 -7.02
C ASP A 104 -31.09 9.91 -8.36
N GLU A 105 -32.06 10.58 -9.00
CA GLU A 105 -32.63 10.16 -10.28
C GLU A 105 -31.62 10.08 -11.45
N LYS A 106 -30.40 10.64 -11.29
CA LYS A 106 -29.33 10.57 -12.28
C LYS A 106 -28.31 9.46 -11.96
N GLY A 107 -28.52 8.69 -10.88
CA GLY A 107 -27.58 7.65 -10.41
C GLY A 107 -26.36 8.21 -9.68
N ARG A 108 -26.39 9.48 -9.21
CA ARG A 108 -25.30 10.05 -8.41
C ARG A 108 -25.49 9.67 -6.94
N LEU A 109 -24.41 9.29 -6.26
CA LEU A 109 -24.43 8.95 -4.84
C LEU A 109 -24.76 10.19 -4.00
N THR A 110 -25.90 10.17 -3.30
CA THR A 110 -26.35 11.27 -2.41
C THR A 110 -26.18 10.95 -0.93
N GLY A 111 -25.99 9.69 -0.57
CA GLY A 111 -25.78 9.27 0.80
C GLY A 111 -25.01 7.98 0.93
N HIS A 112 -24.11 7.92 1.90
CA HIS A 112 -23.42 6.70 2.34
C HIS A 112 -23.60 6.55 3.84
N THR A 113 -24.28 5.50 4.27
CA THR A 113 -24.47 5.17 5.68
C THR A 113 -23.57 3.98 6.03
N GLN A 114 -22.60 4.21 6.89
CA GLN A 114 -21.67 3.20 7.39
C GLN A 114 -22.39 2.21 8.33
N ALA A 115 -21.75 1.07 8.62
CA ALA A 115 -22.32 0.05 9.50
C ALA A 115 -22.51 0.52 10.94
N SER A 116 -21.78 1.52 11.40
CA SER A 116 -21.97 2.21 12.68
C SER A 116 -23.25 3.05 12.72
N GLY A 117 -23.79 3.41 11.56
CA GLY A 117 -24.89 4.35 11.39
C GLY A 117 -24.45 5.79 11.13
N LYS A 118 -23.16 6.08 11.08
CA LYS A 118 -22.67 7.38 10.60
C LYS A 118 -23.06 7.56 9.15
N LYS A 119 -23.44 8.79 8.77
CA LYS A 119 -23.87 9.11 7.40
C LYS A 119 -23.06 10.26 6.82
N THR A 120 -22.57 10.07 5.60
CA THR A 120 -22.08 11.15 4.74
C THR A 120 -23.10 11.42 3.66
N THR A 121 -23.45 12.68 3.44
CA THR A 121 -24.34 13.12 2.34
C THR A 121 -23.56 13.95 1.35
N TYR A 122 -23.99 13.90 0.08
CA TYR A 122 -23.34 14.55 -1.05
C TYR A 122 -24.34 15.41 -1.80
N ASP A 123 -24.02 16.66 -2.05
CA ASP A 123 -24.81 17.59 -2.85
C ASP A 123 -24.07 17.98 -4.12
N TYR A 124 -24.80 18.09 -5.23
CA TYR A 124 -24.25 18.33 -6.56
C TYR A 124 -24.97 19.46 -7.27
N ASP A 125 -24.26 20.13 -8.15
CA ASP A 125 -24.86 21.07 -9.06
C ASP A 125 -25.52 20.39 -10.29
N LYS A 126 -26.00 21.23 -11.23
CA LYS A 126 -26.61 20.73 -12.47
C LYS A 126 -25.63 20.14 -13.47
N LEU A 127 -24.33 20.44 -13.34
CA LEU A 127 -23.23 19.96 -14.19
C LEU A 127 -22.62 18.68 -13.63
N ASN A 128 -23.12 18.18 -12.49
CA ASN A 128 -22.66 17.01 -11.72
C ASN A 128 -21.37 17.27 -10.92
N ASP A 129 -21.03 18.55 -10.67
CA ASP A 129 -19.94 18.90 -9.79
C ASP A 129 -20.39 18.77 -8.33
N LEU A 130 -19.55 18.12 -7.49
CA LEU A 130 -19.81 17.94 -6.06
C LEU A 130 -19.65 19.27 -5.33
N LEU A 131 -20.72 19.80 -4.76
CA LEU A 131 -20.70 21.08 -4.03
C LEU A 131 -20.41 20.92 -2.55
N GLU A 132 -20.92 19.84 -1.92
CA GLU A 132 -20.80 19.67 -0.48
C GLU A 132 -20.77 18.21 -0.07
N LYS A 133 -19.97 17.91 0.96
CA LYS A 133 -20.04 16.68 1.79
C LYS A 133 -20.40 17.09 3.20
N SER A 134 -21.44 16.49 3.78
CA SER A 134 -21.85 16.72 5.17
C SER A 134 -21.80 15.43 5.96
N TYR A 135 -21.45 15.52 7.24
CA TYR A 135 -21.17 14.36 8.10
C TYR A 135 -22.11 14.34 9.31
N GLN A 136 -22.75 13.20 9.53
CA GLN A 136 -23.64 12.97 10.66
C GLN A 136 -23.18 11.73 11.45
N ASP A 137 -23.34 11.78 12.76
CA ASP A 137 -23.18 10.62 13.62
C ASP A 137 -24.38 9.66 13.51
N ALA A 138 -24.33 8.53 14.23
CA ALA A 138 -25.40 7.54 14.25
C ALA A 138 -26.75 8.05 14.80
N LYS A 139 -26.80 9.24 15.43
CA LYS A 139 -28.02 9.89 15.92
C LYS A 139 -28.55 10.94 14.94
N GLY A 140 -27.82 11.21 13.85
CA GLY A 140 -28.13 12.24 12.86
C GLY A 140 -27.66 13.63 13.25
N GLU A 141 -26.82 13.77 14.29
CA GLU A 141 -26.20 15.04 14.68
C GLU A 141 -24.93 15.29 13.83
N THR A 142 -24.65 16.57 13.51
CA THR A 142 -23.43 16.94 12.78
C THR A 142 -22.19 16.49 13.58
N SER A 143 -21.36 15.64 12.98
CA SER A 143 -20.20 15.03 13.64
C SER A 143 -18.89 15.76 13.33
N GLU A 144 -18.76 16.33 12.13
CA GLU A 144 -17.59 17.06 11.66
C GLU A 144 -18.04 18.25 10.82
N LYS A 145 -17.08 19.16 10.50
CA LYS A 145 -17.37 20.28 9.60
C LYS A 145 -17.56 19.79 8.18
N ASP A 146 -18.56 20.34 7.52
CA ASP A 146 -18.82 20.09 6.11
C ASP A 146 -17.65 20.50 5.24
N VAL A 147 -17.48 19.80 4.13
CA VAL A 147 -16.52 20.15 3.08
C VAL A 147 -17.29 20.73 1.92
N THR A 148 -16.97 21.97 1.54
CA THR A 148 -17.60 22.64 0.41
C THR A 148 -16.62 22.93 -0.71
N TYR A 149 -17.11 22.83 -1.95
CA TYR A 149 -16.31 22.97 -3.16
C TYR A 149 -16.88 24.10 -4.05
N ALA A 150 -16.03 24.73 -4.84
CA ALA A 150 -16.46 25.63 -5.89
C ALA A 150 -15.64 25.39 -7.16
N TYR A 151 -16.29 25.57 -8.30
CA TYR A 151 -15.75 25.30 -9.63
C TYR A 151 -15.84 26.55 -10.50
N ASN A 152 -14.98 26.63 -11.51
CA ASN A 152 -15.10 27.63 -12.57
C ASN A 152 -15.99 27.12 -13.72
N SER A 153 -16.16 27.93 -14.77
CA SER A 153 -16.96 27.58 -15.93
C SER A 153 -16.41 26.42 -16.78
N ALA A 154 -15.15 26.02 -16.57
CA ALA A 154 -14.52 24.88 -17.23
C ALA A 154 -14.70 23.58 -16.42
N GLY A 155 -15.36 23.64 -15.24
CA GLY A 155 -15.49 22.48 -14.34
C GLY A 155 -14.25 22.23 -13.47
N GLU A 156 -13.28 23.17 -13.45
CA GLU A 156 -12.09 23.02 -12.63
C GLU A 156 -12.37 23.52 -11.21
N ARG A 157 -11.96 22.75 -10.18
CA ARG A 157 -12.19 23.10 -8.77
C ARG A 157 -11.31 24.25 -8.34
N VAL A 158 -11.88 25.44 -8.14
CA VAL A 158 -11.15 26.65 -7.74
C VAL A 158 -11.03 26.83 -6.24
N SER A 159 -11.87 26.17 -5.43
CA SER A 159 -11.70 26.18 -3.98
C SER A 159 -12.29 24.95 -3.30
N MET A 160 -11.73 24.62 -2.14
CA MET A 160 -12.25 23.69 -1.15
C MET A 160 -12.20 24.38 0.22
N LYS A 161 -13.24 24.21 1.01
CA LYS A 161 -13.28 24.68 2.40
C LYS A 161 -13.66 23.52 3.30
N ASP A 162 -12.85 23.28 4.33
CA ASP A 162 -13.00 22.20 5.29
C ASP A 162 -12.60 22.65 6.71
N GLN A 163 -12.34 21.69 7.62
CA GLN A 163 -11.88 21.98 8.98
C GLN A 163 -10.50 22.66 9.04
N THR A 164 -9.65 22.51 8.03
CA THR A 164 -8.30 23.08 7.96
C THR A 164 -8.30 24.51 7.43
N GLY A 165 -9.42 24.95 6.85
CA GLY A 165 -9.63 26.29 6.28
C GLY A 165 -10.09 26.26 4.83
N LYS A 166 -9.81 27.34 4.10
CA LYS A 166 -10.11 27.43 2.66
C LYS A 166 -8.84 27.28 1.85
N SER A 167 -8.78 26.24 1.03
CA SER A 167 -7.78 26.04 -0.02
C SER A 167 -8.30 26.62 -1.35
N SER A 168 -7.40 27.16 -2.18
CA SER A 168 -7.72 27.63 -3.53
C SER A 168 -6.72 27.12 -4.55
N TYR A 169 -7.18 27.00 -5.81
CA TYR A 169 -6.44 26.38 -6.91
C TYR A 169 -6.46 27.30 -8.13
N GLU A 170 -5.31 27.45 -8.77
CA GLU A 170 -5.15 28.18 -10.02
C GLU A 170 -4.68 27.22 -11.11
N TYR A 171 -5.16 27.42 -12.34
CA TYR A 171 -4.89 26.55 -13.48
C TYR A 171 -4.32 27.34 -14.64
N ASP A 172 -3.59 26.69 -15.51
CA ASP A 172 -3.22 27.25 -16.81
C ASP A 172 -4.28 26.96 -17.89
N ALA A 173 -4.02 27.38 -19.11
CA ALA A 173 -4.96 27.19 -20.22
C ALA A 173 -5.16 25.72 -20.65
N LEU A 174 -4.32 24.80 -20.18
CA LEU A 174 -4.42 23.36 -20.42
C LEU A 174 -5.12 22.62 -19.27
N GLY A 175 -5.57 23.35 -18.23
CA GLY A 175 -6.23 22.77 -17.05
C GLY A 175 -5.26 22.15 -16.04
N ARG A 176 -3.95 22.44 -16.12
CA ARG A 176 -2.95 21.97 -15.16
C ARG A 176 -2.90 22.91 -13.97
N ILE A 177 -2.81 22.37 -12.74
CA ILE A 177 -2.68 23.18 -11.52
C ILE A 177 -1.35 23.91 -11.53
N THR A 178 -1.37 25.25 -11.52
CA THR A 178 -0.18 26.10 -11.43
C THR A 178 0.09 26.61 -10.03
N LYS A 179 -0.97 26.65 -9.17
CA LYS A 179 -0.82 27.10 -7.79
C LYS A 179 -1.88 26.50 -6.88
N VAL A 180 -1.46 26.12 -5.68
CA VAL A 180 -2.34 25.73 -4.57
C VAL A 180 -2.04 26.64 -3.39
N THR A 181 -3.06 27.37 -2.90
CA THR A 181 -3.00 28.11 -1.63
C THR A 181 -3.74 27.30 -0.57
N SER A 182 -3.04 26.81 0.45
CA SER A 182 -3.64 26.00 1.53
C SER A 182 -4.50 26.86 2.47
N GLY A 183 -5.32 26.19 3.30
CA GLY A 183 -6.11 26.85 4.35
C GLY A 183 -5.25 27.68 5.34
N SER A 184 -3.98 27.36 5.50
CA SER A 184 -3.00 28.13 6.27
C SER A 184 -2.37 29.30 5.50
N LYS A 185 -2.87 29.62 4.29
CA LYS A 185 -2.42 30.67 3.39
C LYS A 185 -0.95 30.52 2.94
N LYS A 186 -0.52 29.29 2.75
CA LYS A 186 0.80 28.96 2.19
C LYS A 186 0.61 28.51 0.73
N ASP A 187 1.37 29.14 -0.16
CA ASP A 187 1.31 28.91 -1.60
C ASP A 187 2.36 27.89 -2.02
N VAL A 188 1.93 26.88 -2.79
CA VAL A 188 2.84 26.01 -3.53
C VAL A 188 2.53 26.20 -5.02
N SER A 189 3.55 26.50 -5.83
CA SER A 189 3.39 26.71 -7.27
C SER A 189 4.08 25.61 -8.06
N TYR A 190 3.52 25.31 -9.22
CA TYR A 190 3.96 24.25 -10.13
C TYR A 190 4.31 24.87 -11.47
N VAL A 191 5.43 24.46 -12.04
CA VAL A 191 5.89 24.89 -13.36
C VAL A 191 6.01 23.66 -14.24
N TYR A 192 5.50 23.76 -15.46
CA TYR A 192 5.53 22.67 -16.43
C TYR A 192 6.34 23.08 -17.64
N ASP A 193 6.92 22.10 -18.35
CA ASP A 193 7.53 22.31 -19.64
C ASP A 193 6.50 22.17 -20.78
N ASP A 194 6.97 22.34 -22.02
CA ASP A 194 6.13 22.26 -23.23
C ASP A 194 5.65 20.83 -23.54
N ALA A 195 6.26 19.82 -22.92
CA ALA A 195 5.89 18.41 -23.03
C ALA A 195 4.99 17.92 -21.87
N ASP A 196 4.43 18.85 -21.08
CA ASP A 196 3.57 18.60 -19.92
C ASP A 196 4.27 17.98 -18.71
N ASN A 197 5.59 17.90 -18.69
CA ASN A 197 6.32 17.41 -17.55
C ASN A 197 6.43 18.47 -16.45
N LEU A 198 6.33 18.05 -15.18
CA LEU A 198 6.54 18.94 -14.03
C LEU A 198 8.02 19.38 -13.96
N GLN A 199 8.30 20.62 -14.30
CA GLN A 199 9.65 21.20 -14.30
C GLN A 199 10.09 21.70 -12.93
N ALA A 200 9.17 22.25 -12.12
CA ALA A 200 9.50 22.69 -10.76
C ALA A 200 8.28 22.75 -9.83
N ILE A 201 8.56 22.53 -8.53
CA ILE A 201 7.67 22.86 -7.41
C ILE A 201 8.33 23.99 -6.61
N VAL A 202 7.62 25.11 -6.44
CA VAL A 202 8.08 26.27 -5.68
C VAL A 202 7.32 26.34 -4.37
N TYR A 203 8.03 26.34 -3.26
CA TYR A 203 7.48 26.35 -1.90
C TYR A 203 7.26 27.78 -1.37
N PRO A 204 6.45 27.95 -0.29
CA PRO A 204 6.11 29.26 0.27
C PRO A 204 7.31 30.09 0.74
N ASP A 205 8.44 29.47 1.06
CA ASP A 205 9.70 30.10 1.46
C ASP A 205 10.58 30.50 0.26
N GLY A 206 10.10 30.27 -0.97
CA GLY A 206 10.83 30.56 -2.21
C GLY A 206 11.83 29.47 -2.60
N THR A 207 12.03 28.45 -1.79
CA THR A 207 12.84 27.28 -2.19
C THR A 207 12.11 26.48 -3.27
N LYS A 208 12.85 25.72 -4.08
CA LYS A 208 12.24 24.91 -5.13
C LYS A 208 12.90 23.53 -5.28
N ILE A 209 12.12 22.58 -5.73
CA ILE A 209 12.60 21.33 -6.35
C ILE A 209 12.48 21.52 -7.86
N SER A 210 13.52 21.12 -8.62
CA SER A 210 13.50 21.19 -10.09
C SER A 210 13.79 19.83 -10.69
N TYR A 211 13.16 19.56 -11.82
CA TYR A 211 13.22 18.30 -12.56
C TYR A 211 13.66 18.57 -14.00
N GLU A 212 14.51 17.71 -14.55
CA GLU A 212 14.91 17.73 -15.96
C GLU A 212 14.68 16.35 -16.55
N TYR A 213 14.17 16.30 -17.77
CA TYR A 213 13.76 15.09 -18.46
C TYR A 213 14.52 14.90 -19.77
N ASP A 214 14.61 13.65 -20.26
CA ASP A 214 15.09 13.37 -21.61
C ASP A 214 13.94 13.44 -22.64
N LEU A 215 14.25 13.12 -23.91
CA LEU A 215 13.27 13.14 -25.00
C LEU A 215 12.19 12.04 -24.92
N ASN A 216 12.33 11.09 -24.00
CA ASN A 216 11.34 10.03 -23.71
C ASN A 216 10.59 10.30 -22.41
N ASP A 217 10.66 11.53 -21.90
CA ASP A 217 10.05 11.96 -20.63
C ASP A 217 10.59 11.23 -19.38
N ASN A 218 11.77 10.62 -19.45
CA ASN A 218 12.41 10.04 -18.29
C ASN A 218 13.09 11.14 -17.46
N LEU A 219 12.91 11.11 -16.14
CA LEU A 219 13.60 12.00 -15.22
C LEU A 219 15.12 11.72 -15.25
N VAL A 220 15.91 12.67 -15.73
CA VAL A 220 17.38 12.54 -15.77
C VAL A 220 18.08 13.33 -14.69
N LYS A 221 17.41 14.33 -14.09
CA LYS A 221 17.99 15.13 -13.01
C LYS A 221 16.93 15.72 -12.09
N LEU A 222 17.17 15.62 -10.80
CA LEU A 222 16.42 16.25 -9.73
C LEU A 222 17.37 17.19 -8.96
N THR A 223 16.93 18.42 -8.70
CA THR A 223 17.59 19.35 -7.78
C THR A 223 16.65 19.63 -6.61
N ASP A 224 17.03 19.25 -5.41
CA ASP A 224 16.21 19.41 -4.21
C ASP A 224 16.19 20.85 -3.68
N ARG A 225 15.41 21.12 -2.62
CA ARG A 225 15.29 22.44 -1.97
C ARG A 225 16.61 22.97 -1.44
N ASN A 226 17.57 22.12 -1.11
CA ASN A 226 18.91 22.44 -0.63
C ASN A 226 19.93 22.56 -1.77
N ARG A 227 19.46 22.56 -3.05
CA ARG A 227 20.28 22.58 -4.26
C ARG A 227 21.19 21.36 -4.43
N LYS A 228 20.87 20.27 -3.75
CA LYS A 228 21.55 18.97 -3.93
C LYS A 228 21.01 18.34 -5.20
N VAL A 229 21.92 17.80 -6.03
CA VAL A 229 21.59 17.22 -7.33
C VAL A 229 21.63 15.70 -7.26
N THR A 230 20.59 15.06 -7.79
CA THR A 230 20.55 13.63 -8.09
C THR A 230 20.37 13.46 -9.59
N THR A 231 21.16 12.60 -10.22
CA THR A 231 21.04 12.28 -11.65
C THR A 231 20.69 10.82 -11.86
N TYR A 232 19.99 10.55 -12.97
CA TYR A 232 19.49 9.24 -13.33
C TYR A 232 19.90 8.89 -14.75
N LYS A 233 20.17 7.60 -14.99
CA LYS A 233 20.29 7.04 -16.35
C LYS A 233 19.27 5.94 -16.53
N HIS A 234 18.80 5.81 -17.74
CA HIS A 234 17.81 4.82 -18.15
C HIS A 234 18.36 3.95 -19.28
N ASP A 235 17.83 2.74 -19.42
CA ASP A 235 18.08 1.88 -20.57
C ASP A 235 17.04 2.17 -21.69
N ALA A 236 17.12 1.39 -22.77
CA ALA A 236 16.22 1.54 -23.91
C ALA A 236 14.75 1.18 -23.62
N LEU A 237 14.47 0.59 -22.46
CA LEU A 237 13.11 0.28 -21.97
C LEU A 237 12.63 1.30 -20.93
N ASN A 238 13.33 2.43 -20.77
CA ASN A 238 13.07 3.50 -19.81
C ASN A 238 13.20 3.08 -18.33
N ARG A 239 13.93 1.99 -18.03
CA ARG A 239 14.18 1.54 -16.66
C ARG A 239 15.43 2.24 -16.11
N VAL A 240 15.40 2.65 -14.83
CA VAL A 240 16.53 3.31 -14.16
C VAL A 240 17.70 2.31 -14.01
N THR A 241 18.85 2.61 -14.60
CA THR A 241 20.07 1.78 -14.53
C THR A 241 21.14 2.37 -13.63
N GLU A 242 21.14 3.70 -13.41
CA GLU A 242 22.11 4.37 -12.55
C GLU A 242 21.45 5.56 -11.83
N VAL A 243 21.79 5.74 -10.57
CA VAL A 243 21.44 6.92 -9.77
C VAL A 243 22.71 7.46 -9.12
N ILE A 244 23.05 8.73 -9.33
CA ILE A 244 24.16 9.41 -8.65
C ILE A 244 23.60 10.52 -7.79
N ARG A 245 23.86 10.46 -6.47
CA ARG A 245 23.40 11.43 -5.48
C ARG A 245 24.43 12.56 -5.29
N SER A 246 24.01 13.65 -4.69
CA SER A 246 24.86 14.85 -4.47
C SER A 246 26.13 14.60 -3.66
N ASN A 247 26.13 13.57 -2.79
CA ASN A 247 27.33 13.13 -2.06
C ASN A 247 28.24 12.21 -2.89
N GLY A 248 27.93 12.01 -4.18
CA GLY A 248 28.65 11.15 -5.09
C GLY A 248 28.32 9.66 -4.97
N THR A 249 27.49 9.24 -4.02
CA THR A 249 27.06 7.84 -3.91
C THR A 249 26.36 7.43 -5.20
N LYS A 250 26.83 6.32 -5.79
CA LYS A 250 26.27 5.75 -7.02
C LYS A 250 25.52 4.46 -6.72
N THR A 251 24.31 4.32 -7.27
CA THR A 251 23.53 3.09 -7.30
C THR A 251 23.44 2.61 -8.75
N GLU A 252 23.79 1.37 -9.02
CA GLU A 252 23.61 0.72 -10.33
C GLU A 252 22.60 -0.41 -10.19
N VAL A 253 21.64 -0.50 -11.15
CA VAL A 253 20.56 -1.48 -11.15
C VAL A 253 20.63 -2.29 -12.44
N SER A 254 20.55 -3.62 -12.32
CA SER A 254 20.48 -4.55 -13.44
C SER A 254 19.14 -5.28 -13.43
N TYR A 255 18.64 -5.61 -14.62
CA TYR A 255 17.34 -6.24 -14.83
C TYR A 255 17.46 -7.51 -15.67
N ASP A 256 16.50 -8.42 -15.51
CA ASP A 256 16.28 -9.53 -16.44
C ASP A 256 15.37 -9.11 -17.62
N ALA A 257 15.04 -10.09 -18.47
CA ALA A 257 14.17 -9.88 -19.63
C ALA A 257 12.70 -9.58 -19.27
N GLU A 258 12.26 -9.91 -18.06
CA GLU A 258 10.90 -9.70 -17.52
C GLU A 258 10.81 -8.47 -16.60
N ASP A 259 11.82 -7.59 -16.66
CA ASP A 259 11.90 -6.34 -15.90
C ASP A 259 12.11 -6.52 -14.39
N HIS A 260 12.45 -7.74 -13.92
CA HIS A 260 12.80 -7.94 -12.53
C HIS A 260 14.22 -7.43 -12.24
N ILE A 261 14.42 -6.79 -11.09
CA ILE A 261 15.74 -6.36 -10.63
C ILE A 261 16.57 -7.58 -10.25
N THR A 262 17.67 -7.85 -10.96
CA THR A 262 18.57 -8.96 -10.66
C THR A 262 19.73 -8.57 -9.77
N LYS A 263 20.13 -7.28 -9.82
CA LYS A 263 21.26 -6.79 -9.03
C LYS A 263 21.14 -5.29 -8.75
N ILE A 264 21.52 -4.90 -7.52
CA ILE A 264 21.72 -3.51 -7.12
C ILE A 264 23.15 -3.42 -6.54
N VAL A 265 23.92 -2.43 -6.98
CA VAL A 265 25.25 -2.13 -6.46
C VAL A 265 25.30 -0.69 -5.98
N ASN A 266 25.65 -0.48 -4.72
CA ASN A 266 25.87 0.84 -4.16
C ASN A 266 27.37 1.08 -3.98
N THR A 267 27.86 2.20 -4.49
CA THR A 267 29.27 2.60 -4.46
C THR A 267 29.42 3.93 -3.73
N CYS A 268 30.38 4.03 -2.83
CA CYS A 268 30.72 5.26 -2.12
C CYS A 268 31.30 6.30 -3.10
N GLY A 269 30.74 7.51 -3.07
CA GLY A 269 31.17 8.61 -3.96
C GLY A 269 32.56 9.15 -3.66
N SER A 270 33.01 9.11 -2.41
CA SER A 270 34.28 9.70 -1.99
C SER A 270 35.47 8.74 -2.13
N CYS A 271 35.25 7.42 -1.95
CA CYS A 271 36.35 6.42 -2.01
C CYS A 271 36.23 5.42 -3.15
N GLY A 272 35.10 5.39 -3.87
CA GLY A 272 34.85 4.46 -4.99
C GLY A 272 34.70 2.99 -4.59
N LYS A 273 34.64 2.67 -3.28
CA LYS A 273 34.42 1.31 -2.78
C LYS A 273 32.93 0.93 -2.92
N VAL A 274 32.66 -0.34 -3.21
CA VAL A 274 31.30 -0.89 -3.14
C VAL A 274 30.89 -0.95 -1.66
N ILE A 275 29.76 -0.34 -1.32
CA ILE A 275 29.20 -0.27 0.04
C ILE A 275 28.28 -1.46 0.28
N SER A 276 27.46 -1.79 -0.74
CA SER A 276 26.56 -2.93 -0.68
C SER A 276 26.25 -3.46 -2.08
N THR A 277 25.98 -4.76 -2.14
CA THR A 277 25.48 -5.44 -3.33
C THR A 277 24.31 -6.31 -2.93
N TYR A 278 23.21 -6.24 -3.69
CA TYR A 278 22.03 -7.09 -3.54
C TYR A 278 21.82 -7.84 -4.85
N GLU A 279 21.73 -9.16 -4.78
CA GLU A 279 21.47 -10.02 -5.95
C GLU A 279 20.22 -10.85 -5.69
N TYR A 280 19.32 -10.88 -6.67
CA TYR A 280 18.02 -11.54 -6.57
C TYR A 280 17.90 -12.67 -7.58
N LYS A 281 17.20 -13.74 -7.17
CA LYS A 281 16.81 -14.87 -8.01
C LYS A 281 15.31 -15.02 -7.98
N TYR A 282 14.73 -15.30 -9.13
CA TYR A 282 13.29 -15.44 -9.30
C TYR A 282 12.93 -16.84 -9.77
N ASN A 283 11.73 -17.30 -9.39
CA ASN A 283 11.14 -18.49 -9.98
C ASN A 283 10.45 -18.16 -11.31
N ASP A 284 9.82 -19.17 -11.90
CA ASP A 284 9.14 -19.05 -13.22
C ASP A 284 7.93 -18.10 -13.18
N GLN A 285 7.33 -17.90 -12.01
CA GLN A 285 6.22 -16.96 -11.80
C GLN A 285 6.67 -15.51 -11.53
N GLY A 286 7.97 -15.28 -11.29
CA GLY A 286 8.52 -13.96 -10.97
C GLY A 286 8.59 -13.66 -9.46
N TYR A 287 8.34 -14.63 -8.59
CA TYR A 287 8.56 -14.44 -7.16
C TYR A 287 10.04 -14.59 -6.79
N VAL A 288 10.52 -13.77 -5.85
CA VAL A 288 11.89 -13.87 -5.35
C VAL A 288 12.07 -15.18 -4.57
N VAL A 289 12.96 -16.06 -5.01
CA VAL A 289 13.32 -17.31 -4.34
C VAL A 289 14.68 -17.27 -3.68
N GLY A 290 15.49 -16.28 -3.99
CA GLY A 290 16.80 -16.08 -3.38
C GLY A 290 17.24 -14.64 -3.40
N GLU A 291 17.95 -14.26 -2.36
CA GLU A 291 18.62 -12.96 -2.20
C GLU A 291 19.99 -13.18 -1.62
N THR A 292 20.99 -12.46 -2.14
CA THR A 292 22.33 -12.36 -1.54
C THR A 292 22.62 -10.90 -1.32
N ALA A 293 22.77 -10.48 -0.06
CA ALA A 293 23.21 -9.17 0.33
C ALA A 293 24.66 -9.24 0.79
N THR A 294 25.52 -8.42 0.21
CA THR A 294 26.90 -8.20 0.65
C THR A 294 27.02 -6.75 1.06
N GLU A 295 27.41 -6.49 2.30
CA GLU A 295 27.48 -5.15 2.86
C GLU A 295 28.83 -4.94 3.58
N LEU A 296 29.42 -3.74 3.43
CA LEU A 296 30.55 -3.33 4.25
C LEU A 296 30.03 -2.97 5.65
N GLU A 297 30.65 -3.51 6.69
CA GLU A 297 30.37 -3.07 8.06
C GLU A 297 30.70 -1.58 8.19
N ALA A 298 29.70 -0.77 8.52
CA ALA A 298 29.92 0.62 8.86
C ALA A 298 30.65 0.69 10.21
N GLY A 299 31.79 1.36 10.27
CA GLY A 299 32.40 1.71 11.56
C GLY A 299 31.41 2.55 12.38
N THR A 300 30.91 2.01 13.47
CA THR A 300 30.11 2.63 14.54
C THR A 300 28.91 3.53 14.17
N ARG A 301 28.51 3.66 12.90
CA ARG A 301 27.26 4.33 12.51
C ARG A 301 26.23 3.30 12.06
N LYS A 302 25.04 3.31 12.67
CA LYS A 302 23.89 2.52 12.22
C LYS A 302 23.62 2.85 10.76
N THR A 303 23.63 1.84 9.89
CA THR A 303 23.09 1.97 8.53
C THR A 303 21.62 2.35 8.62
N PRO A 304 21.13 3.32 7.83
CA PRO A 304 19.69 3.62 7.77
C PRO A 304 18.93 2.36 7.38
N SER A 305 17.86 2.02 8.14
CA SER A 305 16.95 0.96 7.79
C SER A 305 16.15 1.38 6.54
N TRP A 306 15.50 0.42 5.85
CA TRP A 306 14.59 0.74 4.72
C TRP A 306 13.48 1.74 5.13
N GLU A 307 13.14 1.85 6.40
CA GLU A 307 12.19 2.81 6.97
C GLU A 307 12.74 4.25 6.93
N ASP A 308 14.06 4.43 6.98
CA ASP A 308 14.68 5.75 6.87
C ASP A 308 14.61 6.33 5.45
N TRP A 309 14.30 5.51 4.44
CA TRP A 309 14.08 5.94 3.05
C TRP A 309 12.77 6.68 2.86
N TYR A 310 11.77 6.46 3.71
CA TYR A 310 10.47 7.11 3.66
C TYR A 310 10.42 8.44 4.43
N ASN A 311 11.32 8.63 5.39
CA ASN A 311 11.34 9.79 6.29
C ASN A 311 12.42 10.83 5.94
N TRP A 312 12.85 10.93 4.68
CA TRP A 312 13.88 11.89 4.26
C TRP A 312 13.34 13.32 4.07
N GLY A 313 12.90 13.91 5.17
CA GLY A 313 12.70 15.33 5.37
C GLY A 313 13.43 15.73 6.64
N ASP A 314 14.51 16.53 6.46
CA ASP A 314 15.15 17.35 7.50
C ASP A 314 15.97 16.67 8.61
N THR A 315 17.25 16.41 8.37
CA THR A 315 18.29 16.71 9.38
C THR A 315 19.52 17.28 8.70
N GLN A 316 19.73 18.55 8.86
CA GLN A 316 20.93 19.28 8.55
C GLN A 316 22.05 18.81 9.49
N ASN A 317 23.11 18.20 8.98
CA ASN A 317 24.44 18.33 9.57
C ASN A 317 25.51 18.26 8.48
N GLU A 318 26.26 19.35 8.38
CA GLU A 318 27.35 19.60 7.45
C GLU A 318 28.62 18.78 7.71
N THR A 319 28.51 17.48 8.03
CA THR A 319 29.68 16.61 8.24
C THR A 319 29.82 15.50 7.20
N ASP A 320 29.19 15.63 6.03
CA ASP A 320 29.25 14.64 4.93
C ASP A 320 30.61 14.60 4.19
N LYS A 321 31.64 15.25 4.73
CA LYS A 321 33.05 15.00 4.34
C LYS A 321 33.77 14.05 5.27
N ALA A 322 33.07 13.46 6.23
CA ALA A 322 33.65 12.54 7.19
C ALA A 322 33.93 11.19 6.55
N ASP A 323 35.18 10.98 6.25
CA ASP A 323 35.94 9.75 6.34
C ASP A 323 35.18 8.47 5.96
N CYS A 324 35.38 8.03 4.73
CA CYS A 324 35.17 6.64 4.33
C CYS A 324 36.17 5.72 5.07
N GLU A 325 36.21 5.76 6.40
CA GLU A 325 36.75 4.68 7.21
C GLU A 325 35.72 3.55 7.22
N HIS A 326 35.47 2.97 6.04
CA HIS A 326 34.81 1.68 5.96
C HIS A 326 35.77 0.67 6.54
N GLN A 327 35.40 0.01 7.62
CA GLN A 327 36.12 -1.18 8.07
C GLN A 327 36.16 -2.17 6.90
N GLU A 328 37.28 -2.87 6.69
CA GLU A 328 37.45 -3.77 5.54
C GLU A 328 36.66 -5.08 5.67
N LYS A 329 35.73 -5.16 6.62
CA LYS A 329 34.96 -6.36 6.86
C LYS A 329 33.64 -6.32 6.08
N GLU A 330 33.53 -7.17 5.07
CA GLU A 330 32.31 -7.47 4.38
C GLU A 330 31.49 -8.49 5.17
N THR A 331 30.18 -8.30 5.21
CA THR A 331 29.22 -9.30 5.70
C THR A 331 28.35 -9.74 4.54
N GLN A 332 28.26 -11.06 4.33
CA GLN A 332 27.36 -11.62 3.35
C GLN A 332 26.17 -12.31 4.06
N THR A 333 24.97 -11.96 3.65
CA THR A 333 23.72 -12.60 4.10
C THR A 333 22.99 -13.19 2.90
N THR A 334 22.68 -14.47 2.96
CA THR A 334 21.85 -15.13 1.95
C THR A 334 20.46 -15.40 2.52
N ARG A 335 19.41 -15.14 1.72
CA ARG A 335 18.04 -15.49 2.02
C ARG A 335 17.48 -16.38 0.92
N THR A 336 16.71 -17.41 1.31
CA THR A 336 15.94 -18.24 0.39
C THR A 336 14.50 -18.24 0.82
N TYR A 337 13.59 -18.26 -0.16
CA TYR A 337 12.16 -18.13 0.04
C TYR A 337 11.45 -19.32 -0.60
N GLU A 338 10.51 -19.93 0.13
CA GLU A 338 9.68 -21.05 -0.32
C GLU A 338 8.21 -20.61 -0.25
N TYR A 339 7.44 -20.99 -1.26
CA TYR A 339 6.03 -20.64 -1.42
C TYR A 339 5.19 -21.89 -1.54
N ASP A 340 3.90 -21.82 -1.20
CA ASP A 340 2.93 -22.86 -1.51
C ASP A 340 2.35 -22.69 -2.95
N ASP A 341 1.38 -23.53 -3.28
CA ASP A 341 0.77 -23.55 -4.61
C ASP A 341 -0.18 -22.35 -4.86
N ASN A 342 -0.50 -21.55 -3.83
CA ASN A 342 -1.18 -20.24 -3.97
C ASN A 342 -0.21 -19.06 -3.93
N TRP A 343 1.11 -19.35 -3.98
CA TRP A 343 2.19 -18.35 -3.94
C TRP A 343 2.27 -17.57 -2.62
N GLU A 344 1.78 -18.15 -1.52
CA GLU A 344 1.95 -17.63 -0.18
C GLU A 344 3.33 -18.03 0.37
N LEU A 345 4.07 -17.08 0.97
CA LEU A 345 5.40 -17.33 1.52
C LEU A 345 5.31 -18.26 2.75
N THR A 346 5.71 -19.50 2.60
CA THR A 346 5.66 -20.51 3.69
C THR A 346 6.95 -20.53 4.50
N ARG A 347 8.09 -20.14 3.89
CA ARG A 347 9.38 -20.17 4.57
C ARG A 347 10.35 -19.13 4.03
N CYS A 348 11.07 -18.48 4.95
CA CYS A 348 12.28 -17.72 4.66
C CYS A 348 13.44 -18.30 5.48
N THR A 349 14.55 -18.62 4.83
CA THR A 349 15.79 -19.04 5.50
C THR A 349 16.84 -17.96 5.27
N GLU A 350 17.35 -17.39 6.35
CA GLU A 350 18.42 -16.41 6.36
C GLU A 350 19.69 -17.05 6.92
N LYS A 351 20.82 -16.79 6.29
CA LYS A 351 22.14 -17.23 6.73
C LYS A 351 23.16 -16.13 6.49
N ALA A 352 23.72 -15.59 7.56
CA ALA A 352 24.88 -14.71 7.51
C ALA A 352 26.15 -15.53 7.41
N GLU A 353 27.17 -15.01 6.73
CA GLU A 353 28.49 -15.66 6.65
C GLU A 353 29.13 -15.77 8.04
N GLY A 354 29.51 -16.99 8.43
CA GLY A 354 30.02 -17.28 9.78
C GLY A 354 29.01 -17.07 10.92
N GLY A 355 27.76 -16.71 10.59
CA GLY A 355 26.70 -16.38 11.51
C GLY A 355 25.66 -17.48 11.70
N LYS A 356 24.62 -17.15 12.48
CA LYS A 356 23.51 -18.05 12.77
C LYS A 356 22.62 -18.23 11.55
N LYS A 357 22.06 -19.44 11.45
CA LYS A 357 20.96 -19.71 10.52
C LYS A 357 19.64 -19.37 11.19
N THR A 358 18.89 -18.43 10.60
CA THR A 358 17.52 -18.10 11.02
C THR A 358 16.52 -18.63 10.01
N VAL A 359 15.47 -19.29 10.49
CA VAL A 359 14.37 -19.77 9.66
C VAL A 359 13.06 -19.15 10.17
N HIS A 360 12.29 -18.61 9.27
CA HIS A 360 10.95 -18.09 9.50
C HIS A 360 9.95 -18.99 8.78
N ASN A 361 9.04 -19.62 9.51
CA ASN A 361 7.98 -20.43 8.93
C ASN A 361 6.64 -19.73 9.11
N TYR A 362 5.79 -19.84 8.10
CA TYR A 362 4.46 -19.23 8.05
C TYR A 362 3.43 -20.29 7.62
N THR A 363 2.22 -20.21 8.14
CA THR A 363 1.09 -20.97 7.65
C THR A 363 -0.11 -20.05 7.47
N TYR A 364 -0.99 -20.42 6.54
CA TYR A 364 -2.13 -19.60 6.14
C TYR A 364 -3.42 -20.41 6.22
N ASP A 365 -4.55 -19.74 6.26
CA ASP A 365 -5.86 -20.32 6.04
C ASP A 365 -6.21 -20.28 4.54
N LYS A 366 -7.38 -20.78 4.17
CA LYS A 366 -7.83 -20.89 2.77
C LYS A 366 -8.04 -19.55 2.04
N ILE A 367 -7.93 -18.44 2.74
CA ILE A 367 -8.14 -17.07 2.19
C ILE A 367 -6.93 -16.17 2.41
N GLY A 368 -5.76 -16.77 2.72
CA GLY A 368 -4.50 -16.06 2.84
C GLY A 368 -4.25 -15.40 4.19
N ASN A 369 -5.08 -15.59 5.22
CA ASN A 369 -4.76 -15.07 6.54
C ASN A 369 -3.68 -15.92 7.20
N ARG A 370 -2.61 -15.28 7.70
CA ARG A 370 -1.52 -15.98 8.39
C ARG A 370 -1.99 -16.58 9.72
N THR A 371 -2.03 -17.90 9.82
CA THR A 371 -2.48 -18.64 11.02
C THR A 371 -1.37 -18.90 12.02
N SER A 372 -0.11 -19.03 11.56
CA SER A 372 1.04 -19.13 12.45
C SER A 372 2.29 -18.45 11.91
N TYR A 373 3.21 -18.14 12.82
CA TYR A 373 4.58 -17.72 12.54
C TYR A 373 5.52 -18.37 13.52
N GLU A 374 6.66 -18.88 13.05
CA GLU A 374 7.72 -19.40 13.91
C GLU A 374 9.08 -18.92 13.46
N LYS A 375 9.88 -18.37 14.40
CA LYS A 375 11.29 -18.02 14.20
C LYS A 375 12.16 -19.06 14.87
N ILE A 376 13.06 -19.68 14.10
CA ILE A 376 14.03 -20.69 14.55
C ILE A 376 15.43 -20.16 14.30
N GLU A 377 16.29 -20.12 15.32
CA GLU A 377 17.71 -19.77 15.22
C GLU A 377 18.55 -20.99 15.59
N ASP A 378 19.45 -21.42 14.70
CA ASP A 378 20.31 -22.59 14.85
C ASP A 378 19.56 -23.86 15.33
N GLY A 379 18.37 -24.08 14.78
CA GLY A 379 17.50 -25.21 15.13
C GLY A 379 16.68 -25.02 16.41
N VAL A 380 16.81 -23.90 17.11
CA VAL A 380 16.07 -23.59 18.33
C VAL A 380 14.94 -22.59 18.05
N SER A 381 13.70 -22.97 18.31
CA SER A 381 12.55 -22.06 18.19
C SER A 381 12.67 -20.89 19.19
N LYS A 382 12.80 -19.67 18.69
CA LYS A 382 12.93 -18.42 19.48
C LYS A 382 11.58 -17.76 19.72
N ALA A 383 10.73 -17.73 18.71
CA ALA A 383 9.39 -17.19 18.78
C ALA A 383 8.42 -18.08 18.03
N LYS A 384 7.20 -18.21 18.54
CA LYS A 384 6.12 -18.91 17.85
C LYS A 384 4.80 -18.26 18.22
N TYR A 385 4.07 -17.80 17.21
CA TYR A 385 2.80 -17.11 17.38
C TYR A 385 1.69 -17.80 16.60
N ASN A 386 0.48 -17.83 17.19
CA ASN A 386 -0.74 -18.20 16.50
C ASN A 386 -1.63 -16.97 16.37
N TYR A 387 -2.37 -16.90 15.27
CA TYR A 387 -3.26 -15.79 14.92
C TYR A 387 -4.68 -16.30 14.75
N LYS A 388 -5.65 -15.54 15.22
CA LYS A 388 -7.07 -15.85 15.09
C LYS A 388 -7.81 -14.67 14.50
N TYR A 389 -8.65 -14.94 13.52
CA TYR A 389 -9.44 -13.96 12.78
C TYR A 389 -10.94 -14.13 13.05
N ASN A 390 -11.71 -13.05 12.87
CA ASN A 390 -13.17 -13.11 12.85
C ASN A 390 -13.69 -13.39 11.45
N ASP A 391 -15.02 -13.43 11.29
CA ASP A 391 -15.68 -13.71 10.02
C ASP A 391 -15.47 -12.64 8.94
N SER A 392 -15.01 -11.46 9.30
CA SER A 392 -14.65 -10.36 8.37
C SER A 392 -13.12 -10.27 8.15
N ASN A 393 -12.37 -11.35 8.38
CA ASN A 393 -10.91 -11.45 8.19
C ASN A 393 -10.08 -10.46 9.04
N GLN A 394 -10.64 -9.97 10.15
CA GLN A 394 -9.93 -9.09 11.06
C GLN A 394 -9.23 -9.91 12.13
N LEU A 395 -7.94 -9.61 12.39
CA LEU A 395 -7.15 -10.26 13.44
C LEU A 395 -7.73 -9.91 14.82
N ILE A 396 -8.26 -10.89 15.54
CA ILE A 396 -8.86 -10.68 16.87
C ILE A 396 -7.95 -11.12 18.02
N LYS A 397 -6.96 -11.99 17.74
CA LYS A 397 -6.03 -12.44 18.78
C LYS A 397 -4.72 -12.94 18.18
N ARG A 398 -3.61 -12.60 18.87
CA ARG A 398 -2.28 -13.19 18.67
C ARG A 398 -1.83 -13.81 20.01
N THR A 399 -1.34 -15.03 20.00
CA THR A 399 -0.81 -15.72 21.19
C THR A 399 0.59 -16.23 20.94
N ASN A 400 1.43 -16.22 21.99
CA ASN A 400 2.74 -16.87 21.95
C ASN A 400 2.58 -18.36 22.25
N ALA A 401 2.68 -19.19 21.23
CA ALA A 401 2.48 -20.65 21.33
C ALA A 401 3.57 -21.37 22.14
N LYS A 402 4.64 -20.68 22.53
CA LYS A 402 5.70 -21.20 23.43
C LYS A 402 5.37 -21.04 24.91
N ILE A 403 4.33 -20.27 25.26
CA ILE A 403 3.90 -20.01 26.63
C ILE A 403 2.57 -20.71 26.85
N TRP A 404 2.55 -21.69 27.72
CA TRP A 404 1.31 -22.40 28.05
C TRP A 404 0.33 -21.45 28.76
N GLY A 405 -0.91 -21.38 28.26
CA GLY A 405 -1.93 -20.50 28.80
C GLY A 405 -1.71 -19.00 28.48
N ASP A 406 -0.85 -18.66 27.52
CA ASP A 406 -0.62 -17.27 27.10
C ASP A 406 -1.95 -16.55 26.80
N PRO A 407 -2.31 -15.47 27.53
CA PRO A 407 -3.51 -14.71 27.26
C PRO A 407 -3.42 -13.96 25.92
N GLY A 408 -2.21 -13.63 25.47
CA GLY A 408 -1.90 -13.00 24.20
C GLY A 408 -2.35 -11.54 24.08
N THR A 409 -2.16 -11.02 22.87
CA THR A 409 -2.66 -9.70 22.46
C THR A 409 -4.04 -9.85 21.83
N THR A 410 -5.01 -9.03 22.23
CA THR A 410 -6.36 -8.99 21.66
C THR A 410 -6.59 -7.69 20.91
N TYR A 411 -7.36 -7.76 19.83
CA TYR A 411 -7.69 -6.65 18.95
C TYR A 411 -9.21 -6.48 18.90
N SER A 412 -9.69 -5.26 19.04
CA SER A 412 -11.11 -4.92 19.00
C SER A 412 -11.38 -3.92 17.90
N TYR A 413 -12.52 -4.07 17.25
CA TYR A 413 -12.92 -3.26 16.09
C TYR A 413 -14.25 -2.58 16.35
N ASP A 414 -14.44 -1.41 15.75
CA ASP A 414 -15.75 -0.76 15.72
C ASP A 414 -16.67 -1.43 14.69
N LYS A 415 -17.89 -0.89 14.56
CA LYS A 415 -18.87 -1.40 13.61
C LYS A 415 -18.48 -1.13 12.14
N ASP A 416 -17.63 -0.15 11.88
CA ASP A 416 -17.14 0.17 10.55
C ASP A 416 -15.90 -0.64 10.17
N GLY A 417 -15.39 -1.46 11.09
CA GLY A 417 -14.25 -2.33 10.87
C GLY A 417 -12.91 -1.72 11.22
N ASN A 418 -12.87 -0.54 11.80
CA ASN A 418 -11.64 0.10 12.24
C ASN A 418 -11.13 -0.54 13.53
N LEU A 419 -9.81 -0.75 13.64
CA LEU A 419 -9.16 -1.21 14.87
C LEU A 419 -9.27 -0.10 15.94
N ILE A 420 -10.02 -0.32 17.01
CA ILE A 420 -10.20 0.67 18.09
C ILE A 420 -9.35 0.39 19.32
N GLN A 421 -8.87 -0.84 19.50
CA GLN A 421 -8.06 -1.19 20.65
C GLN A 421 -7.15 -2.38 20.36
N GLU A 422 -5.90 -2.26 20.81
CA GLU A 422 -4.95 -3.36 20.98
C GLU A 422 -4.61 -3.49 22.48
N CYS A 423 -4.79 -4.69 23.02
CA CYS A 423 -4.54 -4.98 24.42
C CYS A 423 -3.61 -6.17 24.57
N ASP A 424 -2.37 -5.95 24.98
CA ASP A 424 -1.44 -7.02 25.33
C ASP A 424 -1.72 -7.48 26.78
N LYS A 425 -2.35 -8.64 26.91
CA LYS A 425 -2.70 -9.24 28.19
C LYS A 425 -1.54 -9.99 28.84
N THR A 426 -0.36 -10.01 28.22
CA THR A 426 0.84 -10.66 28.76
C THR A 426 1.62 -9.74 29.70
N ASN A 427 1.37 -8.44 29.63
CA ASN A 427 1.98 -7.42 30.47
C ASN A 427 0.90 -6.50 31.09
N SER A 428 1.30 -5.66 32.03
CA SER A 428 0.43 -4.69 32.70
C SER A 428 0.34 -3.34 32.00
N ALA A 429 0.81 -3.24 30.74
CA ALA A 429 0.74 -2.00 29.99
C ALA A 429 -0.72 -1.67 29.63
N ASP A 430 -1.04 -0.38 29.66
CA ASP A 430 -2.33 0.10 29.21
C ASP A 430 -2.58 -0.23 27.75
N PRO A 431 -3.82 -0.52 27.36
CA PRO A 431 -4.18 -0.76 25.97
C PRO A 431 -3.86 0.45 25.09
N VAL A 432 -3.44 0.17 23.86
CA VAL A 432 -3.38 1.18 22.80
C VAL A 432 -4.79 1.34 22.23
N THR A 433 -5.26 2.57 22.11
CA THR A 433 -6.58 2.90 21.54
C THR A 433 -6.45 3.81 20.33
N TYR A 434 -7.38 3.67 19.40
CA TYR A 434 -7.39 4.33 18.11
C TYR A 434 -8.72 5.03 17.87
N GLU A 435 -8.69 6.29 17.41
CA GLU A 435 -9.86 7.09 17.07
C GLU A 435 -9.80 7.47 15.59
N TYR A 436 -10.97 7.55 14.95
CA TYR A 436 -11.07 7.76 13.51
C TYR A 436 -12.01 8.91 13.17
N THR A 437 -11.73 9.58 12.04
CA THR A 437 -12.63 10.58 11.45
C THR A 437 -13.93 9.94 10.93
N ALA A 438 -14.88 10.78 10.50
CA ALA A 438 -16.13 10.32 9.86
C ALA A 438 -15.86 9.51 8.57
N GLU A 439 -14.75 9.74 7.88
CA GLU A 439 -14.33 9.01 6.69
C GLU A 439 -13.34 7.86 6.99
N ASN A 440 -13.32 7.35 8.25
CA ASN A 440 -12.49 6.22 8.70
C ASN A 440 -10.97 6.45 8.53
N ARG A 441 -10.49 7.70 8.66
CA ARG A 441 -9.07 8.02 8.72
C ARG A 441 -8.58 8.02 10.16
N LEU A 442 -7.43 7.39 10.43
CA LEU A 442 -6.86 7.34 11.78
C LEU A 442 -6.51 8.76 12.28
N ALA A 443 -7.23 9.23 13.27
CA ALA A 443 -7.10 10.60 13.80
C ALA A 443 -6.22 10.67 15.05
N VAL A 444 -6.36 9.70 15.98
CA VAL A 444 -5.62 9.72 17.25
C VAL A 444 -5.22 8.31 17.67
N VAL A 445 -4.01 8.16 18.18
CA VAL A 445 -3.52 6.97 18.88
C VAL A 445 -3.17 7.35 20.32
N LYS A 446 -3.65 6.57 21.28
CA LYS A 446 -3.40 6.81 22.72
C LYS A 446 -2.95 5.53 23.42
N GLN A 447 -2.15 5.68 24.49
CA GLN A 447 -1.85 4.62 25.45
C GLN A 447 -1.88 5.20 26.86
N GLY A 448 -2.65 4.59 27.77
CA GLY A 448 -2.79 5.06 29.15
C GLY A 448 -3.21 6.53 29.28
N GLY A 449 -4.02 7.05 28.34
CA GLY A 449 -4.42 8.45 28.27
C GLY A 449 -3.40 9.39 27.62
N THR A 450 -2.18 8.94 27.35
CA THR A 450 -1.16 9.71 26.63
C THR A 450 -1.42 9.62 25.11
N VAL A 451 -1.45 10.77 24.43
CA VAL A 451 -1.52 10.84 22.97
C VAL A 451 -0.15 10.47 22.40
N LEU A 452 -0.08 9.37 21.65
CA LEU A 452 1.12 8.93 20.94
C LEU A 452 1.20 9.58 19.56
N MET A 453 0.04 9.66 18.86
CA MET A 453 -0.06 10.26 17.54
C MET A 453 -1.39 11.00 17.41
N ALA A 454 -1.40 12.14 16.72
CA ALA A 454 -2.61 12.80 16.27
C ALA A 454 -2.42 13.31 14.84
N ALA A 455 -3.45 13.15 14.00
CA ALA A 455 -3.44 13.57 12.62
C ALA A 455 -4.68 14.39 12.26
N MET A 456 -4.53 15.36 11.35
CA MET A 456 -5.64 16.08 10.72
C MET A 456 -5.60 15.86 9.21
N TYR A 457 -6.79 15.80 8.63
CA TYR A 457 -6.98 15.56 7.20
C TYR A 457 -7.75 16.74 6.59
N ASP A 458 -7.43 17.05 5.33
CA ASP A 458 -8.21 17.98 4.53
C ASP A 458 -9.46 17.29 3.93
N GLY A 459 -10.26 18.05 3.18
CA GLY A 459 -11.49 17.52 2.55
C GLY A 459 -11.26 16.47 1.47
N ASP A 460 -10.04 16.32 0.99
CA ASP A 460 -9.60 15.27 0.04
C ASP A 460 -8.94 14.09 0.75
N ASN A 461 -8.99 14.04 2.10
CA ASN A 461 -8.36 13.01 2.92
C ASN A 461 -6.83 12.97 2.86
N ASN A 462 -6.17 14.07 2.47
CA ASN A 462 -4.74 14.20 2.62
C ASN A 462 -4.41 14.54 4.08
N ARG A 463 -3.42 13.85 4.66
CA ARG A 463 -2.92 14.18 6.00
C ARG A 463 -2.12 15.48 5.93
N VAL A 464 -2.65 16.55 6.54
CA VAL A 464 -2.07 17.90 6.51
C VAL A 464 -1.36 18.29 7.80
N PHE A 465 -1.56 17.53 8.86
CA PHE A 465 -0.89 17.69 10.15
C PHE A 465 -0.72 16.33 10.82
N GLU A 466 0.42 16.14 11.47
CA GLU A 466 0.72 15.00 12.33
C GLU A 466 1.52 15.46 13.54
N LEU A 467 1.11 14.98 14.72
CA LEU A 467 1.89 15.01 15.95
C LEU A 467 2.29 13.57 16.24
N ASP A 468 3.59 13.28 16.30
CA ASP A 468 4.13 11.99 16.71
C ASP A 468 4.94 12.14 18.00
N ASN A 469 4.43 11.56 19.08
CA ASN A 469 5.07 11.53 20.40
C ASN A 469 5.73 10.17 20.68
N THR A 470 5.85 9.29 19.70
CA THR A 470 6.47 7.97 19.88
C THR A 470 8.00 8.07 19.92
N TYR A 471 8.58 9.14 19.34
CA TYR A 471 10.01 9.44 19.44
C TYR A 471 10.31 10.01 20.84
N LYS A 472 10.87 9.19 21.72
CA LYS A 472 11.60 9.69 22.88
C LYS A 472 12.92 10.26 22.35
N TRP A 473 13.09 11.58 22.49
CA TRP A 473 14.43 12.16 22.44
C TRP A 473 15.19 11.54 23.62
N GLU A 474 16.15 10.66 23.32
CA GLU A 474 17.17 10.32 24.32
C GLU A 474 18.06 11.55 24.43
N ASP A 475 18.04 12.22 25.61
CA ASP A 475 18.91 13.35 25.98
C ASP A 475 20.38 12.95 25.96
#